data_e595612b2d61cb14c1318530ac550cd7
#
_entry.id   e595612b2d61cb14c1318530ac550cd7
#
_cell.length_a   1.000
_cell.length_b   1.000
_cell.length_c   1.000
_cell.angle_alpha   90.00
_cell.angle_beta   90.00
_cell.angle_gamma   90.00
#
_symmetry.space_group_name_H-M   'P 1'
#
loop_
_entity.id
_entity.type
_entity.pdbx_description
1 polymer ?
#
loop_
_entity_poly.entity_id
_entity_poly.type
_entity_poly.pdbx_seq_one_letter_code
_entity_poly.pdbx_strand_id
1 'polypeptide(L)'
;MAKDKNPDKNPKARGETPAKAQDRPAAEKPSKAAKAEAKPVEKPAKPARPALPVPPARLALYYREKVVPELVTKFGYKTSMQVPRIRKITLNMGVGEAVGDKKTLDNAVADMAKIAGQKPVVTKARRSIANFKLRAGYPIGCMVTLRGARMYEFLDRLVNIAIPRIRDFRGISSRAFDGRGNYSLGVREQIIFPEIEYDKIDALRGMNIAITTTAKTDDEAKALLAAFRFPFKH
;
A
#
# COMPACT_ATOMS: atom_id res chain seq x y z
N MET A 1 -52.14 -45.93 -7.52
CA MET A 1 -52.12 -47.03 -6.53
C MET A 1 -50.90 -46.83 -5.69
N ALA A 2 -51.03 -46.20 -4.57
CA ALA A 2 -51.27 -46.79 -3.25
C ALA A 2 -49.90 -47.11 -2.63
N LYS A 3 -49.52 -46.30 -1.67
CA LYS A 3 -49.66 -46.33 -0.19
C LYS A 3 -48.33 -46.61 0.48
N ASP A 4 -47.84 -45.68 1.23
CA ASP A 4 -47.85 -45.57 2.72
C ASP A 4 -46.88 -46.58 3.41
N LYS A 5 -45.99 -46.16 4.30
CA LYS A 5 -46.16 -45.67 5.67
C LYS A 5 -44.81 -45.54 6.38
N ASN A 6 -44.60 -44.42 7.01
CA ASN A 6 -43.80 -44.29 8.24
C ASN A 6 -44.56 -44.93 9.42
N PRO A 7 -43.99 -45.42 10.50
CA PRO A 7 -43.71 -44.53 11.62
C PRO A 7 -42.58 -44.92 12.61
N ASP A 8 -42.07 -43.86 13.27
CA ASP A 8 -41.75 -43.72 14.70
C ASP A 8 -41.35 -44.94 15.58
N LYS A 9 -40.25 -44.73 16.35
CA LYS A 9 -40.31 -44.63 17.83
C LYS A 9 -38.93 -44.60 18.47
N ASN A 10 -38.69 -43.50 19.19
CA ASN A 10 -37.77 -43.41 20.33
C ASN A 10 -38.45 -44.11 21.56
N PRO A 11 -37.74 -44.71 22.52
CA PRO A 11 -37.62 -44.05 23.80
C PRO A 11 -36.31 -44.26 24.60
N LYS A 12 -35.95 -43.20 25.31
CA LYS A 12 -35.36 -43.07 26.65
C LYS A 12 -35.08 -44.31 27.50
N ALA A 13 -33.89 -44.31 28.19
CA ALA A 13 -33.68 -44.66 29.62
C ALA A 13 -32.25 -44.23 30.00
N ARG A 14 -32.06 -43.35 30.86
CA ARG A 14 -31.78 -43.17 32.30
C ARG A 14 -30.91 -44.28 32.91
N GLY A 15 -29.81 -43.86 33.58
CA GLY A 15 -28.99 -44.65 34.50
C GLY A 15 -27.73 -43.82 34.86
N GLU A 16 -27.77 -43.00 35.79
CA GLU A 16 -27.20 -42.89 37.15
C GLU A 16 -25.68 -43.07 37.26
N THR A 17 -25.08 -42.00 37.81
CA THR A 17 -23.73 -41.88 38.40
C THR A 17 -23.56 -42.80 39.61
N PRO A 18 -22.31 -43.11 40.08
CA PRO A 18 -21.80 -42.32 41.18
C PRO A 18 -20.32 -41.96 41.16
N ALA A 19 -20.06 -40.97 41.96
CA ALA A 19 -18.82 -40.29 42.27
C ALA A 19 -17.71 -41.20 42.82
N LYS A 20 -16.43 -40.84 42.54
CA LYS A 20 -15.33 -41.03 43.49
C LYS A 20 -14.38 -39.87 43.35
N ALA A 21 -14.34 -39.08 44.42
CA ALA A 21 -13.37 -38.11 44.73
C ALA A 21 -11.99 -38.76 44.95
N GLN A 22 -10.94 -38.21 44.39
CA GLN A 22 -9.58 -38.39 44.90
C GLN A 22 -8.80 -37.08 44.72
N ASP A 23 -8.40 -36.60 45.85
CA ASP A 23 -7.43 -35.61 46.26
C ASP A 23 -6.46 -35.02 45.19
N ARG A 24 -6.54 -33.71 45.11
CA ARG A 24 -5.42 -32.89 44.63
C ARG A 24 -4.73 -32.24 45.84
N PRO A 25 -3.41 -32.42 46.01
CA PRO A 25 -2.67 -31.63 47.00
C PRO A 25 -2.53 -30.20 46.50
N ALA A 26 -2.77 -29.26 47.39
CA ALA A 26 -2.58 -27.83 47.24
C ALA A 26 -1.10 -27.51 46.93
N ALA A 27 -0.82 -26.91 45.79
CA ALA A 27 0.46 -26.29 45.54
C ALA A 27 0.44 -24.84 46.05
N GLU A 28 1.32 -24.58 46.95
CA GLU A 28 1.62 -23.30 47.57
C GLU A 28 1.84 -22.15 46.60
N LYS A 29 1.32 -20.98 46.95
CA LYS A 29 1.64 -19.71 46.31
C LYS A 29 3.05 -19.28 46.78
N PRO A 30 4.01 -19.03 45.88
CA PRO A 30 5.24 -18.35 46.31
C PRO A 30 4.97 -16.85 46.50
N SER A 31 5.48 -16.38 47.62
CA SER A 31 5.42 -15.03 48.17
C SER A 31 6.02 -13.97 47.25
N LYS A 32 5.42 -12.78 47.34
CA LYS A 32 6.00 -11.50 46.87
C LYS A 32 7.36 -11.25 47.51
N ALA A 33 8.43 -11.32 46.72
CA ALA A 33 9.65 -10.55 47.04
C ALA A 33 10.49 -10.39 45.79
N ALA A 34 11.07 -9.19 45.60
CA ALA A 34 12.04 -8.75 44.61
C ALA A 34 11.49 -8.25 43.27
N LYS A 35 10.97 -7.02 43.34
CA LYS A 35 10.89 -6.08 42.25
C LYS A 35 12.32 -5.62 41.90
N ALA A 36 13.02 -6.35 41.04
CA ALA A 36 14.27 -5.89 40.47
C ALA A 36 13.95 -4.86 39.37
N GLU A 37 14.37 -3.62 39.58
CA GLU A 37 14.32 -2.52 38.63
C GLU A 37 15.11 -2.88 37.40
N ALA A 38 14.41 -3.24 36.29
CA ALA A 38 14.99 -3.30 34.99
C ALA A 38 15.20 -1.87 34.46
N LYS A 39 16.45 -1.41 34.51
CA LYS A 39 16.88 -0.17 33.85
C LYS A 39 16.42 -0.20 32.39
N PRO A 40 15.87 0.92 31.84
CA PRO A 40 15.52 1.00 30.43
C PRO A 40 16.79 0.80 29.61
N VAL A 41 16.85 -0.25 28.80
CA VAL A 41 17.89 -0.42 27.79
C VAL A 41 17.70 0.70 26.77
N GLU A 42 18.51 1.71 26.89
CA GLU A 42 18.63 2.81 25.94
C GLU A 42 19.04 2.22 24.58
N LYS A 43 18.11 2.20 23.63
CA LYS A 43 18.39 1.82 22.26
C LYS A 43 19.45 2.77 21.73
N PRO A 44 20.58 2.27 21.18
CA PRO A 44 21.62 3.14 20.67
C PRO A 44 20.99 4.06 19.60
N ALA A 45 21.01 5.36 19.85
CA ALA A 45 20.58 6.38 18.92
C ALA A 45 21.41 6.19 17.62
N LYS A 46 20.74 5.87 16.51
CA LYS A 46 21.38 5.84 15.20
C LYS A 46 22.04 7.19 14.99
N PRO A 47 23.34 7.23 14.63
CA PRO A 47 24.00 8.49 14.35
C PRO A 47 23.19 9.23 13.29
N ALA A 48 22.69 10.42 13.64
CA ALA A 48 22.01 11.31 12.70
C ALA A 48 23.05 11.66 11.61
N ARG A 49 22.88 11.08 10.42
CA ARG A 49 23.64 11.52 9.26
C ARG A 49 23.36 13.01 9.10
N PRO A 50 24.40 13.89 8.99
CA PRO A 50 24.18 15.29 8.70
C PRO A 50 23.34 15.37 7.43
N ALA A 51 22.11 15.83 7.57
CA ALA A 51 21.23 16.05 6.44
C ALA A 51 21.80 17.21 5.65
N LEU A 52 22.53 16.93 4.58
CA LEU A 52 22.82 17.94 3.58
C LEU A 52 21.48 18.59 3.17
N PRO A 53 21.40 19.93 3.08
CA PRO A 53 20.16 20.58 2.69
C PRO A 53 19.75 20.07 1.32
N VAL A 54 18.73 19.20 1.30
CA VAL A 54 18.18 18.68 0.05
C VAL A 54 17.50 19.83 -0.66
N PRO A 55 17.90 20.19 -1.89
CA PRO A 55 17.28 21.28 -2.63
C PRO A 55 15.77 20.98 -2.75
N PRO A 56 14.91 22.00 -2.71
CA PRO A 56 13.47 21.82 -2.83
C PRO A 56 13.15 21.19 -4.19
N ALA A 57 12.27 20.18 -4.21
CA ALA A 57 11.87 19.49 -5.42
C ALA A 57 11.27 20.50 -6.43
N ARG A 58 11.68 20.43 -7.70
CA ARG A 58 11.28 21.35 -8.78
C ARG A 58 9.75 21.50 -8.87
N LEU A 59 9.01 20.39 -8.85
CA LEU A 59 7.55 20.44 -8.91
C LEU A 59 6.88 21.00 -7.65
N ALA A 60 7.56 21.00 -6.50
CA ALA A 60 7.04 21.65 -5.31
C ALA A 60 7.09 23.18 -5.42
N LEU A 61 8.14 23.73 -6.03
CA LEU A 61 8.22 25.15 -6.37
C LEU A 61 7.21 25.52 -7.45
N TYR A 62 7.15 24.74 -8.53
CA TYR A 62 6.19 24.92 -9.61
C TYR A 62 4.74 24.95 -9.11
N TYR A 63 4.39 24.08 -8.16
CA TYR A 63 3.08 24.07 -7.52
C TYR A 63 2.76 25.41 -6.87
N ARG A 64 3.70 25.95 -6.08
CA ARG A 64 3.48 27.20 -5.34
C ARG A 64 3.39 28.42 -6.25
N GLU A 65 4.25 28.49 -7.27
CA GLU A 65 4.38 29.65 -8.13
C GLU A 65 3.36 29.73 -9.25
N LYS A 66 2.98 28.57 -9.82
CA LYS A 66 2.10 28.52 -11.01
C LYS A 66 0.77 27.85 -10.76
N VAL A 67 0.76 26.65 -10.17
CA VAL A 67 -0.46 25.85 -10.04
C VAL A 67 -1.45 26.47 -9.05
N VAL A 68 -0.97 27.00 -7.93
CA VAL A 68 -1.85 27.63 -6.93
C VAL A 68 -2.61 28.83 -7.51
N PRO A 69 -1.96 29.87 -8.12
CA PRO A 69 -2.69 31.00 -8.67
C PRO A 69 -3.64 30.59 -9.81
N GLU A 70 -3.24 29.64 -10.69
CA GLU A 70 -4.10 29.13 -11.77
C GLU A 70 -5.38 28.49 -11.23
N LEU A 71 -5.29 27.62 -10.22
CA LEU A 71 -6.43 26.96 -9.62
C LEU A 71 -7.32 27.92 -8.82
N VAL A 72 -6.73 28.94 -8.16
CA VAL A 72 -7.51 29.99 -7.48
C VAL A 72 -8.36 30.76 -8.49
N THR A 73 -7.77 31.14 -9.63
CA THR A 73 -8.51 31.83 -10.69
C THR A 73 -9.59 30.98 -11.29
N LYS A 74 -9.32 29.68 -11.51
CA LYS A 74 -10.25 28.76 -12.17
C LYS A 74 -11.47 28.39 -11.30
N PHE A 75 -11.26 28.16 -10.01
CA PHE A 75 -12.30 27.66 -9.09
C PHE A 75 -12.79 28.70 -8.08
N GLY A 76 -12.21 29.91 -8.06
CA GLY A 76 -12.64 31.00 -7.19
C GLY A 76 -12.42 30.74 -5.70
N TYR A 77 -11.32 30.07 -5.32
CA TYR A 77 -11.03 29.83 -3.91
C TYR A 77 -10.78 31.10 -3.13
N LYS A 78 -11.38 31.22 -1.94
CA LYS A 78 -11.22 32.40 -1.06
C LYS A 78 -9.82 32.47 -0.42
N THR A 79 -9.17 31.33 -0.19
CA THR A 79 -7.87 31.24 0.47
C THR A 79 -6.98 30.22 -0.24
N SER A 80 -5.68 30.48 -0.26
CA SER A 80 -4.69 29.54 -0.82
C SER A 80 -4.67 28.16 -0.13
N MET A 81 -5.17 28.08 1.11
CA MET A 81 -5.24 26.82 1.86
C MET A 81 -6.36 25.90 1.37
N GLN A 82 -7.35 26.41 0.62
CA GLN A 82 -8.42 25.60 0.02
C GLN A 82 -7.97 24.91 -1.26
N VAL A 83 -6.90 25.40 -1.88
CA VAL A 83 -6.39 24.86 -3.15
C VAL A 83 -6.01 23.38 -2.97
N PRO A 84 -6.48 22.49 -3.86
CA PRO A 84 -6.15 21.09 -3.79
C PRO A 84 -4.66 20.85 -3.99
N ARG A 85 -4.10 19.91 -3.21
CA ARG A 85 -2.70 19.51 -3.27
C ARG A 85 -2.56 18.00 -3.27
N ILE A 86 -1.45 17.48 -3.80
CA ILE A 86 -1.14 16.06 -3.70
C ILE A 86 -0.70 15.78 -2.26
N ARG A 87 -1.33 14.81 -1.61
CA ARG A 87 -1.07 14.43 -0.22
C ARG A 87 -0.06 13.31 -0.11
N LYS A 88 -0.19 12.30 -0.95
CA LYS A 88 0.68 11.13 -1.02
C LYS A 88 0.56 10.44 -2.37
N ILE A 89 1.60 9.69 -2.74
CA ILE A 89 1.56 8.73 -3.84
C ILE A 89 1.86 7.36 -3.27
N THR A 90 1.00 6.40 -3.53
CA THR A 90 1.18 5.01 -3.09
C THR A 90 1.50 4.15 -4.29
N LEU A 91 2.63 3.47 -4.23
CA LEU A 91 3.06 2.47 -5.21
C LEU A 91 2.76 1.09 -4.63
N ASN A 92 2.16 0.22 -5.41
CA ASN A 92 1.89 -1.15 -5.02
C ASN A 92 2.26 -2.11 -6.15
N MET A 93 2.99 -3.14 -5.83
CA MET A 93 3.35 -4.22 -6.75
C MET A 93 2.88 -5.55 -6.15
N GLY A 94 1.94 -6.20 -6.83
CA GLY A 94 1.46 -7.53 -6.47
C GLY A 94 2.30 -8.58 -7.17
N VAL A 95 2.86 -9.52 -6.40
CA VAL A 95 3.71 -10.61 -6.91
C VAL A 95 3.05 -11.93 -6.52
N GLY A 96 2.13 -12.42 -7.37
CA GLY A 96 1.43 -13.69 -7.12
C GLY A 96 2.36 -14.90 -7.14
N GLU A 97 3.42 -14.85 -7.93
CA GLU A 97 4.44 -15.89 -8.05
C GLU A 97 5.27 -16.09 -6.77
N ALA A 98 5.28 -15.09 -5.88
CA ALA A 98 5.99 -15.14 -4.59
C ALA A 98 5.50 -16.27 -3.65
N VAL A 99 4.35 -16.86 -3.94
CA VAL A 99 3.84 -18.04 -3.22
C VAL A 99 4.71 -19.27 -3.47
N GLY A 100 5.23 -19.41 -4.70
CA GLY A 100 6.13 -20.50 -5.09
C GLY A 100 7.62 -20.18 -4.83
N ASP A 101 8.05 -18.98 -5.18
CA ASP A 101 9.43 -18.55 -5.08
C ASP A 101 9.58 -17.20 -4.35
N LYS A 102 10.24 -17.23 -3.19
CA LYS A 102 10.53 -16.04 -2.39
C LYS A 102 11.52 -15.08 -3.06
N LYS A 103 12.43 -15.57 -3.89
CA LYS A 103 13.42 -14.73 -4.58
C LYS A 103 12.74 -13.71 -5.51
N THR A 104 11.67 -14.13 -6.15
CA THR A 104 10.84 -13.26 -7.01
C THR A 104 10.33 -12.02 -6.28
N LEU A 105 9.96 -12.18 -5.00
CA LEU A 105 9.54 -11.05 -4.16
C LEU A 105 10.71 -10.16 -3.77
N ASP A 106 11.87 -10.75 -3.42
CA ASP A 106 13.04 -9.97 -3.02
C ASP A 106 13.54 -9.11 -4.19
N ASN A 107 13.50 -9.63 -5.42
CA ASN A 107 13.78 -8.88 -6.65
C ASN A 107 12.78 -7.74 -6.85
N ALA A 108 11.47 -7.99 -6.68
CA ALA A 108 10.44 -6.96 -6.76
C ALA A 108 10.62 -5.84 -5.70
N VAL A 109 11.04 -6.21 -4.50
CA VAL A 109 11.36 -5.25 -3.43
C VAL A 109 12.58 -4.41 -3.79
N ALA A 110 13.61 -5.02 -4.40
CA ALA A 110 14.80 -4.31 -4.86
C ALA A 110 14.47 -3.31 -5.98
N ASP A 111 13.67 -3.70 -6.97
CA ASP A 111 13.24 -2.83 -8.05
C ASP A 111 12.37 -1.67 -7.53
N MET A 112 11.40 -1.97 -6.67
CA MET A 112 10.57 -0.94 -6.04
C MET A 112 11.41 0.03 -5.20
N ALA A 113 12.47 -0.43 -4.54
CA ALA A 113 13.37 0.41 -3.76
C ALA A 113 14.15 1.39 -4.65
N LYS A 114 14.60 0.96 -5.85
CA LYS A 114 15.25 1.82 -6.83
C LYS A 114 14.30 2.92 -7.33
N ILE A 115 13.08 2.54 -7.74
CA ILE A 115 12.06 3.45 -8.24
C ILE A 115 11.65 4.48 -7.18
N ALA A 116 11.39 4.04 -5.95
CA ALA A 116 10.85 4.86 -4.87
C ALA A 116 11.91 5.68 -4.12
N GLY A 117 13.19 5.28 -4.19
CA GLY A 117 14.26 5.88 -3.40
C GLY A 117 14.12 5.64 -1.89
N GLN A 118 13.27 4.69 -1.48
CA GLN A 118 13.10 4.26 -0.08
C GLN A 118 12.75 2.78 0.02
N LYS A 119 13.03 2.17 1.17
CA LYS A 119 12.76 0.75 1.42
C LYS A 119 11.26 0.46 1.37
N PRO A 120 10.79 -0.47 0.52
CA PRO A 120 9.40 -0.90 0.47
C PRO A 120 9.00 -1.71 1.71
N VAL A 121 7.69 -1.74 1.97
CA VAL A 121 7.08 -2.62 2.97
C VAL A 121 6.55 -3.84 2.25
N VAL A 122 6.93 -5.03 2.70
CA VAL A 122 6.39 -6.30 2.19
C VAL A 122 4.97 -6.47 2.72
N THR A 123 4.03 -6.68 1.80
CA THR A 123 2.62 -6.91 2.13
C THR A 123 2.35 -8.40 2.29
N LYS A 124 1.65 -8.76 3.38
CA LYS A 124 1.34 -10.14 3.73
C LYS A 124 -0.15 -10.44 3.54
N ALA A 125 -0.47 -11.68 3.20
CA ALA A 125 -1.85 -12.16 3.10
C ALA A 125 -2.57 -12.04 4.43
N ARG A 126 -3.79 -11.48 4.41
CA ARG A 126 -4.63 -11.33 5.63
C ARG A 126 -5.42 -12.59 5.94
N ARG A 127 -5.85 -13.33 4.92
CA ARG A 127 -6.67 -14.54 5.02
C ARG A 127 -6.07 -15.67 4.20
N SER A 128 -6.33 -16.90 4.61
CA SER A 128 -6.00 -18.09 3.84
C SER A 128 -7.05 -18.32 2.77
N ILE A 129 -6.62 -18.57 1.53
CA ILE A 129 -7.50 -18.87 0.39
C ILE A 129 -6.94 -20.10 -0.32
N ALA A 130 -7.66 -21.21 -0.27
CA ALA A 130 -7.20 -22.50 -0.80
C ALA A 130 -7.02 -22.46 -2.33
N ASN A 131 -7.93 -21.81 -3.07
CA ASN A 131 -7.85 -21.66 -4.53
C ASN A 131 -6.55 -21.05 -5.01
N PHE A 132 -6.00 -20.08 -4.27
CA PHE A 132 -4.73 -19.42 -4.60
C PHE A 132 -3.53 -20.03 -3.86
N LYS A 133 -3.69 -21.15 -3.19
CA LYS A 133 -2.65 -21.79 -2.37
C LYS A 133 -2.01 -20.85 -1.34
N LEU A 134 -2.79 -19.88 -0.84
CA LEU A 134 -2.36 -18.84 0.09
C LEU A 134 -2.69 -19.20 1.53
N ARG A 135 -1.73 -18.96 2.44
CA ARG A 135 -1.96 -18.97 3.89
C ARG A 135 -1.80 -17.57 4.47
N ALA A 136 -2.51 -17.30 5.56
CA ALA A 136 -2.35 -16.05 6.29
C ALA A 136 -0.89 -15.83 6.69
N GLY A 137 -0.39 -14.61 6.52
CA GLY A 137 0.99 -14.25 6.80
C GLY A 137 1.98 -14.46 5.64
N TYR A 138 1.59 -15.10 4.53
CA TYR A 138 2.47 -15.23 3.37
C TYR A 138 2.75 -13.87 2.72
N PRO A 139 4.00 -13.58 2.37
CA PRO A 139 4.36 -12.37 1.64
C PRO A 139 3.91 -12.49 0.17
N ILE A 140 3.14 -11.49 -0.32
CA ILE A 140 2.52 -11.54 -1.66
C ILE A 140 2.88 -10.34 -2.53
N GLY A 141 3.43 -9.29 -1.95
CA GLY A 141 3.73 -8.09 -2.71
C GLY A 141 4.52 -7.07 -1.89
N CYS A 142 4.76 -5.93 -2.49
CA CYS A 142 5.42 -4.82 -1.83
C CYS A 142 4.69 -3.50 -2.10
N MET A 143 4.79 -2.58 -1.15
CA MET A 143 4.12 -1.29 -1.19
C MET A 143 5.03 -0.18 -0.66
N VAL A 144 4.92 1.00 -1.27
CA VAL A 144 5.61 2.21 -0.82
C VAL A 144 4.62 3.37 -0.76
N THR A 145 4.73 4.21 0.25
CA THR A 145 4.02 5.49 0.32
C THR A 145 5.02 6.62 0.27
N LEU A 146 4.93 7.45 -0.77
CA LEU A 146 5.76 8.62 -0.99
C LEU A 146 5.07 9.88 -0.49
N ARG A 147 5.82 10.77 0.16
CA ARG A 147 5.35 12.07 0.67
C ARG A 147 6.44 13.12 0.54
N GLY A 148 6.05 14.41 0.57
CA GLY A 148 6.98 15.54 0.57
C GLY A 148 7.86 15.58 -0.68
N ALA A 149 9.15 15.87 -0.54
CA ALA A 149 10.08 16.04 -1.67
C ALA A 149 10.15 14.79 -2.56
N ARG A 150 10.30 13.60 -1.98
CA ARG A 150 10.34 12.33 -2.75
C ARG A 150 9.09 12.08 -3.59
N MET A 151 7.93 12.52 -3.11
CA MET A 151 6.69 12.41 -3.86
C MET A 151 6.71 13.27 -5.12
N TYR A 152 7.18 14.53 -5.00
CA TYR A 152 7.27 15.43 -6.16
C TYR A 152 8.36 15.01 -7.15
N GLU A 153 9.48 14.48 -6.68
CA GLU A 153 10.54 13.95 -7.54
C GLU A 153 10.06 12.70 -8.31
N PHE A 154 9.34 11.79 -7.63
CA PHE A 154 8.73 10.66 -8.29
C PHE A 154 7.70 11.11 -9.33
N LEU A 155 6.85 12.09 -9.00
CA LEU A 155 5.86 12.64 -9.90
C LEU A 155 6.51 13.24 -11.15
N ASP A 156 7.61 13.97 -10.98
CA ASP A 156 8.36 14.57 -12.08
C ASP A 156 8.89 13.51 -13.05
N ARG A 157 9.52 12.46 -12.52
CA ARG A 157 9.99 11.32 -13.32
C ARG A 157 8.86 10.56 -14.00
N LEU A 158 7.75 10.36 -13.28
CA LEU A 158 6.57 9.69 -13.81
C LEU A 158 6.02 10.42 -15.04
N VAL A 159 5.80 11.74 -14.94
CA VAL A 159 5.15 12.53 -16.00
C VAL A 159 6.08 12.76 -17.18
N ASN A 160 7.32 13.15 -16.92
CA ASN A 160 8.23 13.58 -17.99
C ASN A 160 9.03 12.45 -18.62
N ILE A 161 9.26 11.33 -17.91
CA ILE A 161 10.12 10.25 -18.39
C ILE A 161 9.34 8.93 -18.54
N ALA A 162 8.67 8.47 -17.48
CA ALA A 162 8.10 7.13 -17.48
C ALA A 162 6.85 7.01 -18.37
N ILE A 163 5.92 7.96 -18.29
CA ILE A 163 4.69 7.93 -19.09
C ILE A 163 4.98 7.95 -20.60
N PRO A 164 5.86 8.82 -21.15
CA PRO A 164 6.19 8.80 -22.58
C PRO A 164 6.86 7.50 -23.07
N ARG A 165 7.48 6.74 -22.16
CA ARG A 165 8.13 5.45 -22.47
C ARG A 165 7.19 4.25 -22.47
N ILE A 166 5.91 4.44 -22.10
CA ILE A 166 4.91 3.38 -22.15
C ILE A 166 4.69 2.98 -23.62
N ARG A 167 4.71 1.67 -23.89
CA ARG A 167 4.40 1.14 -25.23
C ARG A 167 2.97 1.50 -25.61
N ASP A 168 2.77 1.93 -26.85
CA ASP A 168 1.45 2.29 -27.41
C ASP A 168 0.67 3.30 -26.58
N PHE A 169 1.40 4.29 -26.00
CA PHE A 169 0.79 5.30 -25.15
C PHE A 169 -0.16 6.18 -25.96
N ARG A 170 -1.45 6.19 -25.59
CA ARG A 170 -2.52 7.01 -26.20
C ARG A 170 -3.14 8.01 -25.25
N GLY A 171 -2.47 8.34 -24.16
CA GLY A 171 -3.00 9.18 -23.09
C GLY A 171 -3.59 8.38 -21.93
N ILE A 172 -3.75 9.04 -20.79
CA ILE A 172 -4.24 8.47 -19.55
C ILE A 172 -5.74 8.69 -19.46
N SER A 173 -6.49 7.68 -19.00
CA SER A 173 -7.96 7.77 -18.87
C SER A 173 -8.36 8.80 -17.82
N SER A 174 -9.27 9.71 -18.19
CA SER A 174 -9.87 10.66 -17.24
C SER A 174 -10.94 10.01 -16.34
N ARG A 175 -11.31 8.73 -16.55
CA ARG A 175 -12.31 8.00 -15.77
C ARG A 175 -11.74 7.26 -14.57
N ALA A 176 -10.43 7.30 -14.35
CA ALA A 176 -9.74 6.58 -13.27
C ALA A 176 -9.69 7.35 -11.94
N PHE A 177 -10.57 8.33 -11.77
CA PHE A 177 -10.85 9.00 -10.51
C PHE A 177 -11.87 8.19 -9.68
N ASP A 178 -11.83 8.36 -8.36
CA ASP A 178 -12.65 7.59 -7.40
C ASP A 178 -13.93 8.32 -6.93
N GLY A 179 -14.28 9.46 -7.53
CA GLY A 179 -15.38 10.32 -7.08
C GLY A 179 -15.04 11.23 -5.90
N ARG A 180 -13.82 11.12 -5.37
CA ARG A 180 -13.31 11.91 -4.23
C ARG A 180 -11.99 12.61 -4.53
N GLY A 181 -11.67 12.77 -5.80
CA GLY A 181 -10.48 13.46 -6.25
C GLY A 181 -9.19 12.68 -6.12
N ASN A 182 -9.20 11.36 -5.91
CA ASN A 182 -8.00 10.54 -5.98
C ASN A 182 -7.91 9.88 -7.35
N TYR A 183 -6.70 9.65 -7.82
CA TYR A 183 -6.43 9.10 -9.13
C TYR A 183 -5.63 7.80 -9.05
N SER A 184 -6.03 6.78 -9.81
CA SER A 184 -5.34 5.49 -9.86
C SER A 184 -4.85 5.17 -11.27
N LEU A 185 -3.58 4.79 -11.40
CA LEU A 185 -2.92 4.44 -12.65
C LEU A 185 -2.26 3.07 -12.52
N GLY A 186 -2.51 2.19 -13.48
CA GLY A 186 -1.80 0.92 -13.63
C GLY A 186 -0.72 1.02 -14.68
N VAL A 187 0.48 0.60 -14.34
CA VAL A 187 1.62 0.45 -15.25
C VAL A 187 1.85 -1.05 -15.45
N ARG A 188 2.01 -1.50 -16.69
CA ARG A 188 2.19 -2.92 -17.00
C ARG A 188 3.62 -3.39 -16.82
N GLU A 189 4.59 -2.50 -17.04
CA GLU A 189 6.01 -2.85 -17.09
C GLU A 189 6.82 -1.88 -16.23
N GLN A 190 7.65 -2.40 -15.31
CA GLN A 190 8.53 -1.56 -14.48
C GLN A 190 9.69 -0.92 -15.27
N ILE A 191 9.99 -1.42 -16.48
CA ILE A 191 11.10 -0.96 -17.34
C ILE A 191 10.93 0.50 -17.79
N ILE A 192 9.72 1.05 -17.75
CA ILE A 192 9.48 2.44 -18.11
C ILE A 192 10.28 3.42 -17.24
N PHE A 193 10.66 2.99 -16.03
CA PHE A 193 11.47 3.79 -15.13
C PHE A 193 12.96 3.67 -15.48
N PRO A 194 13.69 4.80 -15.61
CA PRO A 194 15.10 4.80 -16.02
C PRO A 194 16.03 4.17 -14.98
N GLU A 195 15.58 4.02 -13.72
CA GLU A 195 16.34 3.40 -12.64
C GLU A 195 16.45 1.88 -12.76
N ILE A 196 15.64 1.29 -13.64
CA ILE A 196 15.59 -0.15 -13.88
C ILE A 196 16.36 -0.48 -15.16
N GLU A 197 17.41 -1.28 -15.02
CA GLU A 197 18.19 -1.80 -16.13
C GLU A 197 17.56 -3.08 -16.65
N TYR A 198 17.29 -3.16 -17.95
CA TYR A 198 16.65 -4.30 -18.60
C TYR A 198 17.41 -5.62 -18.38
N ASP A 199 18.73 -5.58 -18.44
CA ASP A 199 19.57 -6.78 -18.34
C ASP A 199 19.60 -7.39 -16.93
N LYS A 200 19.15 -6.65 -15.93
CA LYS A 200 19.17 -7.09 -14.51
C LYS A 200 17.81 -7.54 -13.99
N ILE A 201 16.81 -7.59 -14.87
CA ILE A 201 15.45 -7.97 -14.51
C ILE A 201 15.25 -9.46 -14.73
N ASP A 202 14.65 -10.13 -13.75
CA ASP A 202 14.23 -11.53 -13.84
C ASP A 202 12.88 -11.71 -14.56
N ALA A 203 11.93 -10.79 -14.33
CA ALA A 203 10.60 -10.80 -14.94
C ALA A 203 10.01 -9.40 -15.06
N LEU A 204 9.14 -9.21 -16.06
CA LEU A 204 8.34 -8.00 -16.21
C LEU A 204 7.22 -7.99 -15.17
N ARG A 205 7.15 -6.91 -14.37
CA ARG A 205 6.13 -6.74 -13.34
C ARG A 205 5.39 -5.43 -13.50
N GLY A 206 4.07 -5.52 -13.37
CA GLY A 206 3.22 -4.35 -13.32
C GLY A 206 3.19 -3.73 -11.91
N MET A 207 2.86 -2.44 -11.86
CA MET A 207 2.62 -1.75 -10.60
C MET A 207 1.40 -0.85 -10.68
N ASN A 208 0.75 -0.67 -9.54
CA ASN A 208 -0.33 0.27 -9.37
C ASN A 208 0.18 1.53 -8.66
N ILE A 209 -0.17 2.69 -9.20
CA ILE A 209 0.19 4.01 -8.69
C ILE A 209 -1.11 4.70 -8.29
N ALA A 210 -1.29 4.98 -7.00
CA ALA A 210 -2.45 5.71 -6.50
C ALA A 210 -1.99 7.09 -6.00
N ILE A 211 -2.53 8.14 -6.59
CA ILE A 211 -2.27 9.54 -6.25
C ILE A 211 -3.44 10.02 -5.39
N THR A 212 -3.16 10.30 -4.13
CA THR A 212 -4.15 10.83 -3.19
C THR A 212 -4.01 12.34 -3.13
N THR A 213 -5.10 13.05 -3.41
CA THR A 213 -5.15 14.51 -3.34
C THR A 213 -6.00 14.98 -2.17
N THR A 214 -6.08 16.31 -1.97
CA THR A 214 -7.00 16.95 -1.03
C THR A 214 -8.21 17.57 -1.73
N ALA A 215 -8.35 17.36 -3.04
CA ALA A 215 -9.51 17.80 -3.80
C ALA A 215 -10.80 17.18 -3.27
N LYS A 216 -11.88 17.90 -3.36
CA LYS A 216 -13.21 17.42 -2.95
C LYS A 216 -13.94 16.76 -4.11
N THR A 217 -13.70 17.22 -5.32
CA THR A 217 -14.32 16.74 -6.56
C THR A 217 -13.27 16.24 -7.54
N ASP A 218 -13.69 15.39 -8.47
CA ASP A 218 -12.81 14.87 -9.51
C ASP A 218 -12.37 15.95 -10.50
N ASP A 219 -13.21 16.96 -10.74
CA ASP A 219 -12.88 18.09 -11.61
C ASP A 219 -11.72 18.94 -11.05
N GLU A 220 -11.74 19.21 -9.74
CA GLU A 220 -10.63 19.87 -9.05
C GLU A 220 -9.34 19.08 -9.16
N ALA A 221 -9.43 17.76 -8.93
CA ALA A 221 -8.27 16.85 -9.02
C ALA A 221 -7.75 16.73 -10.45
N LYS A 222 -8.64 16.65 -11.44
CA LYS A 222 -8.29 16.64 -12.87
C LYS A 222 -7.58 17.92 -13.27
N ALA A 223 -8.08 19.08 -12.83
CA ALA A 223 -7.43 20.37 -13.07
C ALA A 223 -6.04 20.44 -12.40
N LEU A 224 -5.91 19.96 -11.16
CA LEU A 224 -4.63 19.88 -10.45
C LEU A 224 -3.62 19.01 -11.22
N LEU A 225 -4.01 17.81 -11.64
CA LEU A 225 -3.10 16.91 -12.36
C LEU A 225 -2.79 17.43 -13.77
N ALA A 226 -3.75 18.08 -14.45
CA ALA A 226 -3.52 18.73 -15.74
C ALA A 226 -2.49 19.87 -15.62
N ALA A 227 -2.55 20.67 -14.55
CA ALA A 227 -1.53 21.70 -14.26
C ALA A 227 -0.13 21.11 -14.05
N PHE A 228 -0.03 19.86 -13.55
CA PHE A 228 1.22 19.10 -13.51
C PHE A 228 1.57 18.39 -14.85
N ARG A 229 0.88 18.73 -15.93
CA ARG A 229 1.10 18.20 -17.28
C ARG A 229 0.83 16.70 -17.42
N PHE A 230 -0.12 16.15 -16.67
CA PHE A 230 -0.58 14.80 -16.93
C PHE A 230 -1.25 14.71 -18.30
N PRO A 231 -0.82 13.78 -19.17
CA PRO A 231 -1.35 13.64 -20.52
C PRO A 231 -2.68 12.89 -20.52
N PHE A 232 -3.76 13.55 -20.10
CA PHE A 232 -5.08 12.97 -20.16
C PHE A 232 -5.55 12.79 -21.61
N LYS A 233 -6.25 11.70 -21.86
CA LYS A 233 -6.92 11.46 -23.14
C LYS A 233 -8.13 12.39 -23.25
N HIS A 234 -8.23 13.06 -24.37
CA HIS A 234 -9.37 13.88 -24.73
C HIS A 234 -10.60 13.04 -25.10
#